data_32a71c987e06460ce9a6bf3bea214fc7
#
_entry.id   32a71c987e06460ce9a6bf3bea214fc7
#
_cell.length_a   1.000
_cell.length_b   1.000
_cell.length_c   1.000
_cell.angle_alpha   90.00
_cell.angle_beta   90.00
_cell.angle_gamma   90.00
#
_symmetry.space_group_name_H-M   'P 1'
#
loop_
_entity.id
_entity.type
_entity.pdbx_description
1 polymer ?
#
loop_
_entity_poly.entity_id
_entity_poly.type
_entity_poly.pdbx_seq_one_letter_code
_entity_poly.pdbx_strand_id
1 'polypeptide(L)'
;HKAIRRQRQMCIRDRYHIVHPGETFYSLSRRFGISETELSQLNGGLKPADLKAGAMVKIPAPEAGQIPEGADSLQRQDSVPETGQQVVQIDFRALRAGDPLDVALLLPLATGGEPNGNYLEFYQGFLLGLDSVKLKYGRSVNVDLYNTARDTARIREIVESDAFRKADLIVGPVYEEGLYPVIRFAEEHNVPVVSPLANITGMNSDVLFQLAPDPSRKYEKAGDLVNGDKRVTLICTESADKEFEREMLALLGDSEYRRYTYKYEHPTARSADSPSDLTPLLENTDDNVFIILSDNEVDIDRILAALASADTSLTSRGRTAPRFVVLGNTRWNRYNTVDRAMFFKNRVIFFSTYHAKRDSETVRAFDDAYIRSFGALPSLFSYRG
;
A
#
# COMPACT_ATOMS: atom_id res chain seq x y z
N HIS A 1 45.73 19.65 30.50
CA HIS A 1 45.34 18.27 30.18
C HIS A 1 44.30 18.28 29.06
N LYS A 2 44.75 17.97 27.84
CA LYS A 2 43.91 17.85 26.65
C LYS A 2 43.23 16.48 26.66
N ALA A 3 41.92 16.44 26.87
CA ALA A 3 41.11 15.28 26.55
C ALA A 3 40.84 15.24 25.05
N ILE A 4 41.48 14.33 24.35
CA ILE A 4 41.22 14.04 22.95
C ILE A 4 39.91 13.25 22.88
N ARG A 5 38.84 13.92 22.49
CA ARG A 5 37.61 13.24 22.04
C ARG A 5 37.91 12.51 20.73
N ARG A 6 38.07 11.20 20.82
CA ARG A 6 37.99 10.34 19.64
C ARG A 6 36.55 10.37 19.12
N GLN A 7 36.32 11.16 18.11
CA GLN A 7 35.15 11.02 17.24
C GLN A 7 35.26 9.67 16.52
N ARG A 8 34.49 8.67 16.99
CA ARG A 8 34.27 7.48 16.18
C ARG A 8 33.47 7.90 14.97
N GLN A 9 34.09 7.88 13.80
CA GLN A 9 33.38 7.82 12.52
C GLN A 9 32.52 6.58 12.58
N MET A 10 31.21 6.76 12.73
CA MET A 10 30.24 5.69 12.53
C MET A 10 30.15 5.46 11.02
N CYS A 11 30.84 4.44 10.53
CA CYS A 11 30.60 3.89 9.21
C CYS A 11 29.17 3.36 9.18
N ILE A 12 28.33 3.95 8.34
CA ILE A 12 26.96 3.51 8.07
C ILE A 12 27.04 2.18 7.30
N ARG A 13 27.09 1.05 8.01
CA ARG A 13 27.00 -0.32 7.50
C ARG A 13 26.06 -1.17 8.33
N ASP A 14 25.10 -0.57 9.00
CA ASP A 14 24.13 -1.32 9.78
C ASP A 14 22.98 -1.76 8.86
N ARG A 15 22.73 -3.06 8.81
CA ARG A 15 21.52 -3.64 8.22
C ARG A 15 20.51 -3.87 9.34
N TYR A 16 19.24 -3.89 8.98
CA TYR A 16 18.17 -4.24 9.89
C TYR A 16 17.57 -5.59 9.48
N HIS A 17 17.28 -6.42 10.47
CA HIS A 17 16.58 -7.67 10.32
C HIS A 17 15.26 -7.62 11.10
N ILE A 18 14.17 -8.09 10.48
CA ILE A 18 12.88 -8.24 11.16
C ILE A 18 12.83 -9.63 11.74
N VAL A 19 12.65 -9.72 13.04
CA VAL A 19 12.60 -10.99 13.78
C VAL A 19 11.37 -11.79 13.37
N HIS A 20 11.57 -12.99 12.85
CA HIS A 20 10.49 -13.90 12.50
C HIS A 20 10.04 -14.75 13.72
N PRO A 21 8.79 -15.26 13.70
CA PRO A 21 8.32 -16.17 14.74
C PRO A 21 9.25 -17.38 14.89
N GLY A 22 9.74 -17.63 16.13
CA GLY A 22 10.68 -18.72 16.42
C GLY A 22 12.16 -18.37 16.33
N GLU A 23 12.54 -17.16 15.87
CA GLU A 23 13.92 -16.70 15.95
C GLU A 23 14.27 -16.29 17.38
N THR A 24 15.50 -16.61 17.79
CA THR A 24 16.07 -16.31 19.08
C THR A 24 17.38 -15.54 18.91
N PHE A 25 17.89 -14.91 19.99
CA PHE A 25 19.22 -14.28 19.97
C PHE A 25 20.30 -15.24 19.46
N TYR A 26 20.23 -16.49 19.91
CA TYR A 26 21.16 -17.53 19.47
C TYR A 26 21.05 -17.82 17.97
N SER A 27 19.84 -17.96 17.42
CA SER A 27 19.66 -18.20 15.99
C SER A 27 20.11 -17.03 15.14
N LEU A 28 19.84 -15.80 15.60
CA LEU A 28 20.27 -14.58 14.92
C LEU A 28 21.79 -14.40 14.97
N SER A 29 22.42 -14.63 16.15
CA SER A 29 23.87 -14.54 16.28
C SER A 29 24.60 -15.52 15.36
N ARG A 30 24.10 -16.76 15.28
CA ARG A 30 24.64 -17.78 14.36
C ARG A 30 24.45 -17.40 12.91
N ARG A 31 23.28 -16.90 12.55
CA ARG A 31 22.92 -16.54 11.16
C ARG A 31 23.75 -15.37 10.64
N PHE A 32 24.05 -14.41 11.49
CA PHE A 32 24.78 -13.19 11.10
C PHE A 32 26.25 -13.16 11.53
N GLY A 33 26.74 -14.26 12.12
CA GLY A 33 28.15 -14.42 12.47
C GLY A 33 28.65 -13.47 13.56
N ILE A 34 27.78 -13.05 14.48
CA ILE A 34 28.09 -12.16 15.60
C ILE A 34 27.75 -12.85 16.93
N SER A 35 28.37 -12.38 18.00
CA SER A 35 28.04 -12.88 19.34
C SER A 35 26.70 -12.31 19.83
N GLU A 36 26.00 -13.02 20.72
CA GLU A 36 24.78 -12.51 21.35
C GLU A 36 25.03 -11.21 22.14
N THR A 37 26.22 -11.03 22.69
CA THR A 37 26.63 -9.83 23.36
C THR A 37 26.76 -8.64 22.43
N GLU A 38 27.34 -8.84 21.25
CA GLU A 38 27.42 -7.81 20.18
C GLU A 38 26.05 -7.47 19.63
N LEU A 39 25.21 -8.47 19.39
CA LEU A 39 23.81 -8.25 18.95
C LEU A 39 23.05 -7.42 19.98
N SER A 40 23.20 -7.71 21.27
CA SER A 40 22.63 -6.93 22.37
C SER A 40 23.12 -5.48 22.38
N GLN A 41 24.43 -5.28 22.27
CA GLN A 41 25.05 -3.94 22.29
C GLN A 41 24.65 -3.09 21.09
N LEU A 42 24.59 -3.69 19.89
CA LEU A 42 24.12 -3.01 18.67
C LEU A 42 22.66 -2.54 18.78
N ASN A 43 21.87 -3.21 19.62
CA ASN A 43 20.46 -2.94 19.82
C ASN A 43 20.16 -2.27 21.18
N GLY A 44 21.08 -1.46 21.69
CA GLY A 44 20.84 -0.66 22.89
C GLY A 44 20.72 -1.46 24.20
N GLY A 45 21.31 -2.66 24.24
CA GLY A 45 21.25 -3.54 25.42
C GLY A 45 20.02 -4.45 25.44
N LEU A 46 19.39 -4.69 24.28
CA LEU A 46 18.25 -5.59 24.14
C LEU A 46 18.57 -6.98 24.74
N LYS A 47 17.71 -7.47 25.61
CA LYS A 47 17.90 -8.79 26.24
C LYS A 47 17.19 -9.89 25.41
N PRO A 48 17.71 -11.13 25.46
CA PRO A 48 17.05 -12.26 24.76
C PRO A 48 15.56 -12.45 25.08
N ALA A 49 15.17 -12.15 26.34
CA ALA A 49 13.77 -12.25 26.77
C ALA A 49 12.85 -11.16 26.19
N ASP A 50 13.41 -10.06 25.70
CA ASP A 50 12.65 -8.93 25.15
C ASP A 50 12.54 -9.00 23.61
N LEU A 51 13.15 -10.03 22.99
CA LEU A 51 13.07 -10.24 21.55
C LEU A 51 11.69 -10.76 21.16
N LYS A 52 10.95 -9.97 20.39
CA LYS A 52 9.62 -10.31 19.92
C LYS A 52 9.59 -10.47 18.40
N ALA A 53 8.79 -11.40 17.92
CA ALA A 53 8.51 -11.51 16.49
C ALA A 53 7.93 -10.19 15.95
N GLY A 54 8.44 -9.73 14.79
CA GLY A 54 8.13 -8.44 14.21
C GLY A 54 9.00 -7.28 14.70
N ALA A 55 9.85 -7.47 15.71
CA ALA A 55 10.82 -6.47 16.14
C ALA A 55 11.94 -6.31 15.11
N MET A 56 12.42 -5.08 14.95
CA MET A 56 13.54 -4.77 14.06
C MET A 56 14.83 -4.71 14.86
N VAL A 57 15.79 -5.56 14.51
CA VAL A 57 17.11 -5.61 15.16
C VAL A 57 18.21 -5.20 14.18
N LYS A 58 19.17 -4.42 14.68
CA LYS A 58 20.37 -4.06 13.92
C LYS A 58 21.32 -5.24 13.86
N ILE A 59 21.86 -5.48 12.66
CA ILE A 59 22.87 -6.50 12.40
C ILE A 59 24.05 -5.85 11.65
N PRO A 60 25.31 -6.30 11.85
CA PRO A 60 26.43 -5.79 11.12
C PRO A 60 26.36 -6.19 9.64
N ALA A 61 26.87 -5.34 8.76
CA ALA A 61 27.09 -5.73 7.37
C ALA A 61 28.24 -6.74 7.30
N PRO A 62 28.14 -7.76 6.43
CA PRO A 62 29.26 -8.70 6.23
C PRO A 62 30.49 -7.95 5.71
N GLU A 63 31.64 -8.21 6.32
CA GLU A 63 32.91 -7.79 5.74
C GLU A 63 33.11 -8.54 4.42
N ALA A 64 33.51 -7.81 3.38
CA ALA A 64 33.74 -8.38 2.06
C ALA A 64 34.90 -9.42 2.16
N GLY A 65 34.53 -10.69 2.18
CA GLY A 65 35.48 -11.81 2.05
C GLY A 65 35.39 -12.85 3.14
N GLN A 66 34.27 -13.56 3.25
CA GLN A 66 34.21 -14.94 3.72
C GLN A 66 32.75 -15.42 3.68
N ILE A 67 32.41 -16.23 2.68
CA ILE A 67 31.22 -17.05 2.66
C ILE A 67 31.61 -18.35 3.37
N PRO A 68 31.04 -18.73 4.50
CA PRO A 68 31.18 -20.08 5.03
C PRO A 68 30.24 -21.00 4.20
N GLU A 69 30.84 -21.90 3.45
CA GLU A 69 30.14 -23.10 2.98
C GLU A 69 29.69 -23.91 4.20
N GLY A 70 28.41 -24.17 4.30
CA GLY A 70 27.84 -25.12 5.25
C GLY A 70 26.68 -24.61 6.07
N ALA A 71 25.53 -24.42 5.47
CA ALA A 71 24.26 -24.46 6.18
C ALA A 71 23.29 -25.30 5.38
N ASP A 72 23.00 -26.41 5.97
CA ASP A 72 22.21 -27.54 5.55
C ASP A 72 20.82 -27.15 5.01
N SER A 73 20.51 -27.82 3.92
CA SER A 73 19.27 -27.75 3.16
C SER A 73 18.08 -28.19 4.00
N LEU A 74 17.16 -27.27 4.29
CA LEU A 74 15.75 -27.62 4.47
C LEU A 74 15.00 -27.21 3.21
N GLN A 75 14.84 -28.20 2.34
CA GLN A 75 14.01 -28.14 1.15
C GLN A 75 12.58 -27.77 1.53
N ARG A 76 12.14 -26.57 1.16
CA ARG A 76 10.75 -26.34 0.79
C ARG A 76 10.69 -26.38 -0.73
N GLN A 77 10.14 -27.45 -1.24
CA GLN A 77 9.69 -27.55 -2.61
C GLN A 77 8.46 -26.63 -2.76
N ASP A 78 8.69 -25.42 -3.24
CA ASP A 78 7.70 -24.69 -4.00
C ASP A 78 8.33 -24.50 -5.38
N SER A 79 7.90 -25.36 -6.28
CA SER A 79 8.28 -25.32 -7.69
C SER A 79 7.60 -24.15 -8.38
N VAL A 80 8.28 -23.01 -8.41
CA VAL A 80 8.05 -21.95 -9.39
C VAL A 80 8.99 -22.27 -10.57
N PRO A 81 8.53 -22.31 -11.83
CA PRO A 81 9.41 -22.56 -12.96
C PRO A 81 10.44 -21.43 -13.05
N GLU A 82 11.72 -21.77 -12.92
CA GLU A 82 12.83 -20.89 -13.25
C GLU A 82 12.79 -20.58 -14.76
N THR A 83 12.12 -19.51 -15.11
CA THR A 83 12.46 -18.79 -16.32
C THR A 83 13.73 -18.02 -15.96
N GLY A 84 14.87 -18.42 -16.51
CA GLY A 84 16.16 -17.79 -16.27
C GLY A 84 16.15 -16.32 -16.71
N GLN A 85 15.67 -15.45 -15.85
CA GLN A 85 15.92 -14.03 -15.94
C GLN A 85 17.31 -13.81 -15.34
N GLN A 86 18.29 -13.50 -16.19
CA GLN A 86 19.53 -12.91 -15.74
C GLN A 86 19.17 -11.64 -14.97
N VAL A 87 19.44 -11.64 -13.66
CA VAL A 87 19.34 -10.41 -12.85
C VAL A 87 20.41 -9.48 -13.39
N VAL A 88 20.01 -8.54 -14.22
CA VAL A 88 20.89 -7.46 -14.70
C VAL A 88 21.12 -6.55 -13.50
N GLN A 89 22.33 -6.59 -12.95
CA GLN A 89 22.71 -5.67 -11.89
C GLN A 89 23.02 -4.33 -12.56
N ILE A 90 22.15 -3.33 -12.32
CA ILE A 90 22.37 -1.96 -12.78
C ILE A 90 23.23 -1.26 -11.75
N ASP A 91 24.40 -0.79 -12.16
CA ASP A 91 25.20 0.14 -11.37
C ASP A 91 24.66 1.57 -11.57
N PHE A 92 23.78 2.00 -10.71
CA PHE A 92 23.35 3.39 -10.69
C PHE A 92 24.53 4.31 -10.41
N ARG A 93 24.42 5.56 -10.94
CA ARG A 93 25.41 6.60 -10.71
C ARG A 93 25.74 6.76 -9.21
N ALA A 94 27.00 6.52 -8.86
CA ALA A 94 27.43 6.61 -7.48
C ALA A 94 27.45 8.06 -6.98
N LEU A 95 26.75 8.31 -5.89
CA LEU A 95 26.81 9.61 -5.21
C LEU A 95 28.12 9.75 -4.46
N ARG A 96 28.81 10.88 -4.63
CA ARG A 96 30.00 11.19 -3.85
C ARG A 96 29.63 11.49 -2.39
N ALA A 97 30.49 11.12 -1.47
CA ALA A 97 30.29 11.41 -0.06
C ALA A 97 30.33 12.95 0.14
N GLY A 98 29.25 13.50 0.67
CA GLY A 98 29.13 14.94 0.96
C GLY A 98 28.42 15.77 -0.12
N ASP A 99 28.25 15.24 -1.33
CA ASP A 99 27.48 15.92 -2.36
C ASP A 99 25.97 15.86 -2.03
N PRO A 100 25.20 16.91 -2.34
CA PRO A 100 23.74 16.84 -2.25
C PRO A 100 23.19 15.83 -3.25
N LEU A 101 22.03 15.28 -2.95
CA LEU A 101 21.24 14.47 -3.90
C LEU A 101 20.42 15.40 -4.78
N ASP A 102 20.63 15.37 -6.08
CA ASP A 102 19.85 16.16 -7.04
C ASP A 102 18.63 15.35 -7.50
N VAL A 103 17.43 15.82 -7.14
CA VAL A 103 16.15 15.16 -7.42
C VAL A 103 15.37 15.97 -8.45
N ALA A 104 15.04 15.36 -9.58
CA ALA A 104 14.08 15.91 -10.54
C ALA A 104 12.66 15.42 -10.19
N LEU A 105 11.78 16.31 -9.79
CA LEU A 105 10.39 16.01 -9.45
C LEU A 105 9.44 16.48 -10.57
N LEU A 106 8.79 15.55 -11.26
CA LEU A 106 7.92 15.78 -12.40
C LEU A 106 6.46 15.62 -12.02
N LEU A 107 5.74 16.72 -11.86
CA LEU A 107 4.32 16.71 -11.47
C LEU A 107 3.48 17.56 -12.45
N PRO A 108 2.22 17.20 -12.74
CA PRO A 108 1.31 18.03 -13.51
C PRO A 108 0.63 19.06 -12.59
N LEU A 109 1.42 20.04 -12.12
CA LEU A 109 0.98 21.07 -11.16
C LEU A 109 -0.11 21.99 -11.73
N ALA A 110 -0.13 22.18 -13.04
CA ALA A 110 -1.17 22.90 -13.74
C ALA A 110 -1.41 22.26 -15.10
N THR A 111 -2.66 22.22 -15.53
CA THR A 111 -3.06 21.69 -16.84
C THR A 111 -4.00 22.71 -17.48
N GLY A 112 -3.70 23.14 -18.71
CA GLY A 112 -4.49 24.17 -19.38
C GLY A 112 -4.55 25.52 -18.66
N GLY A 113 -3.55 25.82 -17.82
CA GLY A 113 -3.50 27.04 -17.01
C GLY A 113 -4.17 26.93 -15.64
N GLU A 114 -4.94 25.86 -15.40
CA GLU A 114 -5.61 25.64 -14.11
C GLU A 114 -4.72 24.85 -13.13
N PRO A 115 -4.50 25.35 -11.90
CA PRO A 115 -3.72 24.66 -10.88
C PRO A 115 -4.36 23.35 -10.44
N ASN A 116 -3.54 22.34 -10.19
CA ASN A 116 -3.98 21.08 -9.63
C ASN A 116 -3.57 20.96 -8.16
N GLY A 117 -4.53 21.19 -7.25
CA GLY A 117 -4.30 21.17 -5.81
C GLY A 117 -3.76 19.85 -5.29
N ASN A 118 -4.18 18.73 -5.85
CA ASN A 118 -3.72 17.40 -5.43
C ASN A 118 -2.20 17.23 -5.58
N TYR A 119 -1.64 17.70 -6.68
CA TYR A 119 -0.18 17.60 -6.91
C TYR A 119 0.61 18.66 -6.14
N LEU A 120 -0.01 19.78 -5.82
CA LEU A 120 0.57 20.73 -4.88
C LEU A 120 0.67 20.11 -3.47
N GLU A 121 -0.38 19.46 -3.01
CA GLU A 121 -0.38 18.76 -1.72
C GLU A 121 0.60 17.59 -1.70
N PHE A 122 0.74 16.86 -2.81
CA PHE A 122 1.79 15.86 -2.96
C PHE A 122 3.18 16.49 -2.80
N TYR A 123 3.45 17.60 -3.48
CA TYR A 123 4.72 18.30 -3.36
C TYR A 123 5.01 18.76 -1.94
N GLN A 124 4.00 19.29 -1.24
CA GLN A 124 4.12 19.70 0.15
C GLN A 124 4.49 18.53 1.07
N GLY A 125 3.84 17.36 0.87
CA GLY A 125 4.17 16.13 1.59
C GLY A 125 5.59 15.65 1.30
N PHE A 126 5.99 15.70 0.03
CA PHE A 126 7.34 15.36 -0.42
C PHE A 126 8.42 16.20 0.27
N LEU A 127 8.22 17.52 0.39
CA LEU A 127 9.14 18.39 1.09
C LEU A 127 9.30 18.03 2.58
N LEU A 128 8.20 17.72 3.27
CA LEU A 128 8.27 17.27 4.66
C LEU A 128 8.97 15.91 4.81
N GLY A 129 8.78 15.01 3.85
CA GLY A 129 9.50 13.74 3.77
C GLY A 129 11.00 13.97 3.64
N LEU A 130 11.42 14.89 2.78
CA LEU A 130 12.83 15.25 2.59
C LEU A 130 13.45 15.89 3.84
N ASP A 131 12.72 16.73 4.55
CA ASP A 131 13.19 17.29 5.83
C ASP A 131 13.46 16.18 6.85
N SER A 132 12.60 15.15 6.92
CA SER A 132 12.81 13.99 7.76
C SER A 132 14.04 13.19 7.34
N VAL A 133 14.27 13.00 6.05
CA VAL A 133 15.47 12.34 5.50
C VAL A 133 16.73 13.12 5.83
N LYS A 134 16.71 14.44 5.65
CA LYS A 134 17.83 15.33 5.99
C LYS A 134 18.18 15.24 7.46
N LEU A 135 17.20 15.28 8.35
CA LEU A 135 17.41 15.15 9.79
C LEU A 135 17.98 13.78 10.17
N LYS A 136 17.48 12.71 9.55
CA LYS A 136 17.88 11.34 9.87
C LYS A 136 19.25 10.95 9.33
N TYR A 137 19.56 11.37 8.11
CA TYR A 137 20.75 10.91 7.38
C TYR A 137 21.82 11.99 7.18
N GLY A 138 21.53 13.24 7.55
CA GLY A 138 22.47 14.36 7.42
C GLY A 138 22.84 14.73 5.99
N ARG A 139 22.03 14.29 5.00
CA ARG A 139 22.28 14.52 3.58
C ARG A 139 21.42 15.68 3.07
N SER A 140 22.03 16.62 2.34
CA SER A 140 21.30 17.66 1.63
C SER A 140 20.67 17.10 0.36
N VAL A 141 19.50 17.63 0.01
CA VAL A 141 18.77 17.28 -1.21
C VAL A 141 18.40 18.56 -1.93
N ASN A 142 18.72 18.65 -3.21
CA ASN A 142 18.23 19.68 -4.10
C ASN A 142 17.03 19.14 -4.88
N VAL A 143 15.96 19.89 -4.99
CA VAL A 143 14.75 19.48 -5.71
C VAL A 143 14.48 20.45 -6.85
N ASP A 144 14.61 19.95 -8.07
CA ASP A 144 14.17 20.66 -9.27
C ASP A 144 12.75 20.22 -9.59
N LEU A 145 11.80 21.14 -9.40
CA LEU A 145 10.38 20.90 -9.63
C LEU A 145 9.98 21.27 -11.06
N TYR A 146 9.49 20.30 -11.81
CA TYR A 146 9.03 20.48 -13.19
C TYR A 146 7.52 20.30 -13.30
N ASN A 147 6.84 21.29 -13.90
CA ASN A 147 5.44 21.13 -14.27
C ASN A 147 5.33 20.44 -15.63
N THR A 148 4.85 19.21 -15.63
CA THR A 148 4.64 18.41 -16.85
C THR A 148 3.42 18.83 -17.65
N ALA A 149 2.51 19.62 -17.06
CA ALA A 149 1.22 20.02 -17.64
C ALA A 149 0.39 18.85 -18.21
N ARG A 150 0.73 17.59 -17.86
CA ARG A 150 0.20 16.36 -18.46
C ARG A 150 0.44 16.29 -19.99
N ASP A 151 1.54 16.86 -20.44
CA ASP A 151 1.91 16.97 -21.86
C ASP A 151 3.23 16.24 -22.11
N THR A 152 3.22 15.25 -23.00
CA THR A 152 4.41 14.46 -23.35
C THR A 152 5.44 15.29 -24.11
N ALA A 153 5.04 16.29 -24.90
CA ALA A 153 5.97 17.18 -25.58
C ALA A 153 6.74 18.02 -24.57
N ARG A 154 6.02 18.55 -23.56
CA ARG A 154 6.63 19.28 -22.45
C ARG A 154 7.64 18.43 -21.66
N ILE A 155 7.33 17.17 -21.45
CA ILE A 155 8.24 16.24 -20.75
C ILE A 155 9.52 16.03 -21.57
N ARG A 156 9.43 15.92 -22.89
CA ARG A 156 10.63 15.81 -23.76
C ARG A 156 11.53 17.05 -23.64
N GLU A 157 10.93 18.25 -23.68
CA GLU A 157 11.69 19.50 -23.47
C GLU A 157 12.41 19.53 -22.11
N ILE A 158 11.72 19.04 -21.04
CA ILE A 158 12.30 18.96 -19.69
C ILE A 158 13.50 18.01 -19.69
N VAL A 159 13.34 16.81 -20.24
CA VAL A 159 14.39 15.77 -20.28
C VAL A 159 15.64 16.22 -21.06
N GLU A 160 15.46 17.04 -22.10
CA GLU A 160 16.56 17.60 -22.91
C GLU A 160 17.30 18.76 -22.22
N SER A 161 16.77 19.29 -21.12
CA SER A 161 17.37 20.44 -20.44
C SER A 161 18.66 20.07 -19.67
N ASP A 162 19.61 20.99 -19.60
CA ASP A 162 20.87 20.79 -18.87
C ASP A 162 20.67 20.64 -17.36
N ALA A 163 19.60 21.22 -16.81
CA ALA A 163 19.25 21.09 -15.40
C ALA A 163 18.81 19.64 -15.09
N PHE A 164 17.95 19.07 -15.94
CA PHE A 164 17.46 17.71 -15.76
C PHE A 164 18.58 16.65 -15.85
N ARG A 165 19.58 16.88 -16.69
CA ARG A 165 20.74 15.97 -16.85
C ARG A 165 21.57 15.78 -15.58
N LYS A 166 21.44 16.67 -14.60
CA LYS A 166 22.15 16.58 -13.32
C LYS A 166 21.46 15.67 -12.33
N ALA A 167 20.22 15.30 -12.57
CA ALA A 167 19.44 14.51 -11.64
C ALA A 167 20.10 13.17 -11.30
N ASP A 168 20.20 12.88 -10.01
CA ASP A 168 20.64 11.59 -9.45
C ASP A 168 19.45 10.67 -9.19
N LEU A 169 18.24 11.26 -9.06
CA LEU A 169 16.97 10.56 -8.86
C LEU A 169 15.88 11.32 -9.60
N ILE A 170 15.04 10.60 -10.32
CA ILE A 170 13.86 11.16 -10.97
C ILE A 170 12.61 10.63 -10.25
N VAL A 171 11.71 11.53 -9.85
CA VAL A 171 10.41 11.18 -9.24
C VAL A 171 9.29 11.66 -10.16
N GLY A 172 8.49 10.74 -10.66
CA GLY A 172 7.50 10.99 -11.69
C GLY A 172 8.04 10.70 -13.11
N PRO A 173 7.28 11.06 -14.14
CA PRO A 173 5.94 11.65 -14.11
C PRO A 173 4.88 10.70 -13.53
N VAL A 174 3.70 11.25 -13.20
CA VAL A 174 2.63 10.50 -12.51
C VAL A 174 1.68 9.77 -13.45
N TYR A 175 1.87 9.88 -14.75
CA TYR A 175 1.09 9.19 -15.77
C TYR A 175 2.00 8.34 -16.65
N GLU A 176 1.55 7.14 -17.01
CA GLU A 176 2.33 6.17 -17.78
C GLU A 176 2.78 6.71 -19.15
N GLU A 177 1.92 7.49 -19.81
CA GLU A 177 2.20 8.07 -21.14
C GLU A 177 3.42 8.99 -21.13
N GLY A 178 3.69 9.65 -20.01
CA GLY A 178 4.83 10.55 -19.83
C GLY A 178 6.13 9.85 -19.47
N LEU A 179 6.11 8.57 -19.10
CA LEU A 179 7.28 7.85 -18.64
C LEU A 179 8.26 7.50 -19.77
N TYR A 180 7.80 7.26 -20.99
CA TYR A 180 8.67 6.82 -22.08
C TYR A 180 9.91 7.69 -22.32
N PRO A 181 9.81 9.02 -22.48
CA PRO A 181 10.99 9.86 -22.67
C PRO A 181 11.90 9.90 -21.44
N VAL A 182 11.33 9.79 -20.23
CA VAL A 182 12.08 9.80 -18.98
C VAL A 182 12.85 8.48 -18.79
N ILE A 183 12.21 7.35 -19.05
CA ILE A 183 12.86 6.04 -18.94
C ILE A 183 14.01 5.90 -19.93
N ARG A 184 13.82 6.34 -21.18
CA ARG A 184 14.89 6.32 -22.18
C ARG A 184 16.13 7.09 -21.70
N PHE A 185 15.93 8.29 -21.17
CA PHE A 185 17.01 9.08 -20.57
C PHE A 185 17.66 8.36 -19.38
N ALA A 186 16.83 7.79 -18.51
CA ALA A 186 17.28 7.14 -17.29
C ALA A 186 18.11 5.88 -17.55
N GLU A 187 17.75 5.09 -18.58
CA GLU A 187 18.51 3.94 -19.04
C GLU A 187 19.87 4.36 -19.65
N GLU A 188 19.90 5.43 -20.45
CA GLU A 188 21.12 5.97 -21.05
C GLU A 188 22.10 6.51 -19.99
N HIS A 189 21.61 7.00 -18.85
CA HIS A 189 22.42 7.69 -17.83
C HIS A 189 22.53 6.91 -16.50
N ASN A 190 21.92 5.73 -16.39
CA ASN A 190 21.84 4.92 -15.17
C ASN A 190 21.26 5.70 -13.97
N VAL A 191 20.17 6.41 -14.16
CA VAL A 191 19.48 7.18 -13.14
C VAL A 191 18.20 6.46 -12.73
N PRO A 192 17.95 6.21 -11.42
CA PRO A 192 16.71 5.58 -10.99
C PRO A 192 15.50 6.51 -11.18
N VAL A 193 14.39 5.92 -11.63
CA VAL A 193 13.09 6.59 -11.79
C VAL A 193 12.08 5.98 -10.82
N VAL A 194 11.47 6.81 -10.01
CA VAL A 194 10.40 6.41 -9.09
C VAL A 194 9.07 6.92 -9.64
N SER A 195 8.16 6.01 -9.98
CA SER A 195 6.77 6.34 -10.29
C SER A 195 5.94 6.32 -9.00
N PRO A 196 5.53 7.49 -8.47
CA PRO A 196 4.92 7.54 -7.14
C PRO A 196 3.43 7.18 -7.14
N LEU A 197 2.73 7.37 -8.24
CA LEU A 197 1.26 7.33 -8.27
C LEU A 197 0.68 6.42 -9.35
N ALA A 198 1.36 6.24 -10.49
CA ALA A 198 0.85 5.47 -11.61
C ALA A 198 0.91 3.97 -11.36
N ASN A 199 -0.13 3.26 -11.81
CA ASN A 199 -0.06 1.83 -12.06
C ASN A 199 0.46 1.64 -13.48
N ILE A 200 1.66 1.09 -13.60
CA ILE A 200 2.35 0.90 -14.86
C ILE A 200 2.11 -0.54 -15.31
N THR A 201 1.53 -0.72 -16.46
CA THR A 201 1.16 -2.04 -16.99
C THR A 201 1.83 -2.37 -18.31
N GLY A 202 2.20 -1.35 -19.07
CA GLY A 202 2.76 -1.49 -20.41
C GLY A 202 4.26 -1.30 -20.52
N MET A 203 4.97 -1.06 -19.40
CA MET A 203 6.38 -0.76 -19.40
C MET A 203 7.14 -1.61 -18.38
N ASN A 204 8.23 -2.21 -18.80
CA ASN A 204 9.16 -2.90 -17.94
C ASN A 204 10.57 -2.32 -18.17
N SER A 205 11.20 -1.81 -17.12
CA SER A 205 12.55 -1.26 -17.16
C SER A 205 13.22 -1.45 -15.82
N ASP A 206 14.48 -1.79 -15.82
CA ASP A 206 15.25 -2.07 -14.62
C ASP A 206 15.57 -0.79 -13.82
N VAL A 207 15.46 0.40 -14.44
CA VAL A 207 15.66 1.69 -13.77
C VAL A 207 14.36 2.21 -13.15
N LEU A 208 13.20 1.55 -13.39
CA LEU A 208 11.89 2.02 -13.00
C LEU A 208 11.39 1.33 -11.73
N PHE A 209 11.09 2.13 -10.70
CA PHE A 209 10.53 1.71 -9.43
C PHE A 209 9.10 2.22 -9.27
N GLN A 210 8.13 1.33 -9.25
CA GLN A 210 6.73 1.68 -9.00
C GLN A 210 6.42 1.63 -7.52
N LEU A 211 5.88 2.72 -6.95
CA LEU A 211 5.41 2.77 -5.56
C LEU A 211 3.92 2.45 -5.43
N ALA A 212 3.14 2.63 -6.50
CA ALA A 212 1.75 2.23 -6.49
C ALA A 212 1.65 0.71 -6.33
N PRO A 213 0.80 0.21 -5.40
CA PRO A 213 0.61 -1.22 -5.25
C PRO A 213 0.01 -1.84 -6.52
N ASP A 214 0.35 -3.08 -6.79
CA ASP A 214 -0.21 -3.84 -7.89
C ASP A 214 -1.74 -3.91 -7.76
N PRO A 215 -2.51 -3.49 -8.77
CA PRO A 215 -3.97 -3.53 -8.74
C PRO A 215 -4.54 -4.94 -8.52
N SER A 216 -3.84 -5.99 -8.96
CA SER A 216 -4.26 -7.38 -8.77
C SER A 216 -4.30 -7.78 -7.29
N ARG A 217 -3.52 -7.12 -6.43
CA ARG A 217 -3.45 -7.35 -4.99
C ARG A 217 -4.44 -6.52 -4.17
N LYS A 218 -5.27 -5.74 -4.82
CA LYS A 218 -6.21 -4.79 -4.21
C LYS A 218 -7.10 -5.41 -3.14
N TYR A 219 -7.55 -6.65 -3.35
CA TYR A 219 -8.40 -7.40 -2.42
C TYR A 219 -7.71 -8.58 -1.74
N GLU A 220 -6.39 -8.73 -1.84
CA GLU A 220 -5.64 -9.85 -1.27
C GLU A 220 -5.99 -10.09 0.22
N LYS A 221 -6.11 -9.02 1.00
CA LYS A 221 -6.51 -9.09 2.42
C LYS A 221 -7.95 -9.52 2.65
N ALA A 222 -8.79 -9.54 1.61
CA ALA A 222 -10.14 -10.08 1.72
C ALA A 222 -10.16 -11.61 1.73
N GLY A 223 -9.08 -12.28 1.33
CA GLY A 223 -8.98 -13.74 1.34
C GLY A 223 -9.33 -14.35 2.71
N ASP A 224 -8.82 -13.77 3.78
CA ASP A 224 -9.10 -14.23 5.15
C ASP A 224 -10.58 -14.09 5.55
N LEU A 225 -11.32 -13.21 4.86
CA LEU A 225 -12.74 -12.98 5.11
C LEU A 225 -13.65 -13.92 4.33
N VAL A 226 -13.20 -14.46 3.20
CA VAL A 226 -14.01 -15.30 2.30
C VAL A 226 -13.60 -16.76 2.32
N ASN A 227 -12.42 -17.09 2.82
CA ASN A 227 -11.91 -18.46 2.92
C ASN A 227 -12.32 -19.14 4.23
N GLY A 228 -12.23 -20.47 4.25
CA GLY A 228 -12.62 -21.32 5.39
C GLY A 228 -14.11 -21.62 5.43
N ASP A 229 -14.65 -21.93 6.64
CA ASP A 229 -16.05 -22.29 6.86
C ASP A 229 -17.00 -21.09 6.76
N LYS A 230 -16.80 -20.23 5.77
CA LYS A 230 -17.62 -19.04 5.51
C LYS A 230 -18.69 -19.34 4.47
N ARG A 231 -19.88 -18.82 4.71
CA ARG A 231 -20.97 -18.90 3.73
C ARG A 231 -20.97 -17.64 2.86
N VAL A 232 -20.32 -17.73 1.71
CA VAL A 232 -20.20 -16.59 0.80
C VAL A 232 -21.41 -16.49 -0.12
N THR A 233 -22.02 -15.31 -0.19
CA THR A 233 -23.14 -15.01 -1.11
C THR A 233 -22.85 -13.74 -1.90
N LEU A 234 -22.82 -13.88 -3.21
CA LEU A 234 -22.73 -12.76 -4.15
C LEU A 234 -24.15 -12.22 -4.38
N ILE A 235 -24.39 -10.98 -3.95
CA ILE A 235 -25.67 -10.29 -4.20
C ILE A 235 -25.54 -9.49 -5.50
N CYS A 236 -26.25 -9.92 -6.53
CA CYS A 236 -26.26 -9.30 -7.85
C CYS A 236 -27.48 -8.40 -7.99
N THR A 237 -27.33 -7.29 -8.70
CA THR A 237 -28.41 -6.39 -9.13
C THR A 237 -28.39 -6.22 -10.64
N GLU A 238 -29.35 -5.47 -11.18
CA GLU A 238 -29.35 -5.12 -12.62
C GLU A 238 -28.16 -4.20 -12.96
N SER A 239 -27.68 -3.40 -12.01
CA SER A 239 -26.46 -2.55 -12.11
C SER A 239 -25.24 -3.30 -11.59
N ALA A 240 -24.82 -4.33 -12.30
CA ALA A 240 -23.69 -5.14 -11.87
C ALA A 240 -22.34 -4.40 -12.10
N ASP A 241 -21.52 -4.31 -11.05
CA ASP A 241 -20.11 -3.94 -11.16
C ASP A 241 -19.29 -5.15 -11.66
N LYS A 242 -19.15 -5.23 -12.99
CA LYS A 242 -18.47 -6.37 -13.63
C LYS A 242 -16.98 -6.46 -13.32
N GLU A 243 -16.34 -5.33 -13.04
CA GLU A 243 -14.92 -5.32 -12.63
C GLU A 243 -14.77 -5.91 -11.24
N PHE A 244 -15.57 -5.43 -10.30
CA PHE A 244 -15.57 -5.94 -8.94
C PHE A 244 -16.00 -7.41 -8.88
N GLU A 245 -16.98 -7.82 -9.68
CA GLU A 245 -17.36 -9.23 -9.80
C GLU A 245 -16.18 -10.10 -10.24
N ARG A 246 -15.46 -9.71 -11.28
CA ARG A 246 -14.29 -10.44 -11.77
C ARG A 246 -13.19 -10.52 -10.70
N GLU A 247 -12.93 -9.43 -9.99
CA GLU A 247 -11.94 -9.38 -8.90
C GLU A 247 -12.33 -10.30 -7.75
N MET A 248 -13.62 -10.34 -7.39
CA MET A 248 -14.12 -11.23 -6.33
C MET A 248 -14.14 -12.69 -6.74
N LEU A 249 -14.48 -13.01 -7.98
CA LEU A 249 -14.40 -14.37 -8.50
C LEU A 249 -12.95 -14.88 -8.55
N ALA A 250 -12.01 -14.03 -8.92
CA ALA A 250 -10.59 -14.36 -8.89
C ALA A 250 -10.10 -14.61 -7.45
N LEU A 251 -10.58 -13.83 -6.47
CA LEU A 251 -10.27 -14.01 -5.05
C LEU A 251 -10.86 -15.30 -4.47
N LEU A 252 -12.09 -15.66 -4.87
CA LEU A 252 -12.77 -16.87 -4.40
C LEU A 252 -12.15 -18.14 -4.98
N GLY A 253 -11.58 -18.08 -6.20
CA GLY A 253 -10.99 -19.25 -6.85
C GLY A 253 -11.96 -20.43 -6.90
N ASP A 254 -11.56 -21.56 -6.29
CA ASP A 254 -12.36 -22.79 -6.21
C ASP A 254 -13.27 -22.84 -4.97
N SER A 255 -13.36 -21.77 -4.17
CA SER A 255 -14.22 -21.72 -2.98
C SER A 255 -15.70 -21.74 -3.37
N GLU A 256 -16.51 -22.45 -2.57
CA GLU A 256 -17.96 -22.48 -2.79
C GLU A 256 -18.60 -21.13 -2.48
N TYR A 257 -19.46 -20.67 -3.35
CA TYR A 257 -20.25 -19.46 -3.16
C TYR A 257 -21.66 -19.61 -3.72
N ARG A 258 -22.57 -18.77 -3.26
CA ARG A 258 -23.94 -18.68 -3.76
C ARG A 258 -24.13 -17.39 -4.53
N ARG A 259 -25.04 -17.40 -5.49
CA ARG A 259 -25.52 -16.18 -6.17
C ARG A 259 -26.95 -15.91 -5.75
N TYR A 260 -27.22 -14.67 -5.43
CA TYR A 260 -28.56 -14.17 -5.14
C TYR A 260 -28.84 -12.93 -5.97
N THR A 261 -29.95 -12.93 -6.71
CA THR A 261 -30.36 -11.76 -7.51
C THR A 261 -31.35 -10.94 -6.69
N TYR A 262 -30.89 -9.79 -6.22
CA TYR A 262 -31.76 -8.85 -5.53
C TYR A 262 -32.56 -8.02 -6.54
N LYS A 263 -33.88 -7.95 -6.32
CA LYS A 263 -34.79 -7.04 -7.06
C LYS A 263 -35.59 -6.27 -6.04
N TYR A 264 -35.57 -4.94 -6.15
CA TYR A 264 -36.37 -4.12 -5.27
C TYR A 264 -37.85 -4.28 -5.58
N GLU A 265 -38.63 -4.64 -4.59
CA GLU A 265 -40.09 -4.66 -4.64
C GLU A 265 -40.65 -3.71 -3.57
N HIS A 266 -41.68 -2.97 -3.96
CA HIS A 266 -42.33 -2.05 -2.99
C HIS A 266 -42.90 -2.87 -1.83
N PRO A 267 -42.81 -2.37 -0.56
CA PRO A 267 -43.28 -3.13 0.60
C PRO A 267 -44.71 -3.64 0.53
N THR A 268 -45.58 -2.94 -0.16
CA THR A 268 -46.98 -3.35 -0.34
C THR A 268 -47.19 -4.47 -1.36
N ALA A 269 -46.21 -4.73 -2.22
CA ALA A 269 -46.24 -5.78 -3.25
C ALA A 269 -45.45 -7.03 -2.83
N ARG A 270 -44.74 -7.01 -1.68
CA ARG A 270 -43.91 -8.13 -1.25
C ARG A 270 -44.73 -9.38 -0.92
N SER A 271 -44.26 -10.49 -1.46
CA SER A 271 -44.68 -11.85 -1.06
C SER A 271 -43.65 -12.47 -0.10
N ALA A 272 -43.96 -13.63 0.45
CA ALA A 272 -43.05 -14.37 1.33
C ALA A 272 -41.72 -14.77 0.63
N ASP A 273 -41.77 -14.92 -0.71
CA ASP A 273 -40.62 -15.30 -1.55
C ASP A 273 -40.07 -14.12 -2.35
N SER A 274 -40.31 -12.89 -1.86
CA SER A 274 -39.87 -11.67 -2.56
C SER A 274 -38.35 -11.63 -2.68
N PRO A 275 -37.79 -11.36 -3.86
CA PRO A 275 -36.35 -11.21 -4.06
C PRO A 275 -35.76 -9.98 -3.36
N SER A 276 -36.60 -9.13 -2.73
CA SER A 276 -36.17 -8.05 -1.87
C SER A 276 -36.16 -8.43 -0.38
N ASP A 277 -36.62 -9.61 0.00
CA ASP A 277 -36.52 -10.13 1.37
C ASP A 277 -35.25 -10.96 1.55
N LEU A 278 -34.29 -10.46 2.31
CA LEU A 278 -33.01 -11.13 2.57
C LEU A 278 -33.03 -11.97 3.85
N THR A 279 -34.17 -12.07 4.55
CA THR A 279 -34.34 -12.88 5.77
C THR A 279 -33.90 -14.33 5.55
N PRO A 280 -34.27 -15.03 4.44
CA PRO A 280 -33.85 -16.41 4.22
C PRO A 280 -32.33 -16.62 4.12
N LEU A 281 -31.59 -15.59 3.72
CA LEU A 281 -30.13 -15.65 3.65
C LEU A 281 -29.47 -15.64 5.04
N LEU A 282 -30.16 -15.13 6.05
CA LEU A 282 -29.68 -14.98 7.43
C LEU A 282 -30.29 -16.03 8.39
N GLU A 283 -31.23 -16.87 7.93
CA GLU A 283 -31.84 -17.92 8.75
C GLU A 283 -30.96 -19.16 8.93
N ASN A 284 -29.68 -18.94 9.30
CA ASN A 284 -28.69 -19.98 9.52
C ASN A 284 -27.76 -19.56 10.67
N THR A 285 -26.89 -20.45 11.11
CA THR A 285 -25.91 -20.23 12.18
C THR A 285 -24.50 -19.99 11.64
N ASP A 286 -24.34 -19.95 10.32
CA ASP A 286 -23.05 -19.82 9.67
C ASP A 286 -22.49 -18.38 9.77
N ASP A 287 -21.19 -18.25 9.61
CA ASP A 287 -20.56 -16.96 9.39
C ASP A 287 -20.78 -16.54 7.94
N ASN A 288 -21.73 -15.64 7.72
CA ASN A 288 -22.12 -15.20 6.38
C ASN A 288 -21.24 -14.05 5.89
N VAL A 289 -20.84 -14.11 4.62
CA VAL A 289 -20.15 -13.04 3.93
C VAL A 289 -20.97 -12.66 2.71
N PHE A 290 -21.51 -11.45 2.69
CA PHE A 290 -22.23 -10.91 1.55
C PHE A 290 -21.32 -10.00 0.74
N ILE A 291 -21.22 -10.27 -0.57
CA ILE A 291 -20.47 -9.43 -1.50
C ILE A 291 -21.50 -8.79 -2.43
N ILE A 292 -21.69 -7.48 -2.32
CA ILE A 292 -22.69 -6.76 -3.11
C ILE A 292 -22.06 -6.27 -4.40
N LEU A 293 -22.45 -6.88 -5.51
CA LEU A 293 -21.91 -6.63 -6.85
C LEU A 293 -22.72 -5.51 -7.56
N SER A 294 -22.74 -4.32 -6.98
CA SER A 294 -23.39 -3.15 -7.57
C SER A 294 -22.49 -1.91 -7.44
N ASP A 295 -22.56 -1.03 -8.44
CA ASP A 295 -21.95 0.31 -8.43
C ASP A 295 -22.99 1.42 -8.25
N ASN A 296 -24.27 1.05 -8.12
CA ASN A 296 -25.37 1.97 -7.90
C ASN A 296 -25.62 2.20 -6.40
N GLU A 297 -25.44 3.44 -5.94
CA GLU A 297 -25.62 3.81 -4.54
C GLU A 297 -27.03 3.51 -4.01
N VAL A 298 -28.07 3.64 -4.87
CA VAL A 298 -29.46 3.37 -4.48
C VAL A 298 -29.69 1.88 -4.24
N ASP A 299 -29.11 1.01 -5.08
CA ASP A 299 -29.23 -0.44 -4.88
C ASP A 299 -28.49 -0.87 -3.62
N ILE A 300 -27.31 -0.32 -3.41
CA ILE A 300 -26.50 -0.60 -2.20
C ILE A 300 -27.26 -0.18 -0.94
N ASP A 301 -27.82 1.03 -0.90
CA ASP A 301 -28.60 1.50 0.24
C ASP A 301 -29.82 0.60 0.53
N ARG A 302 -30.56 0.20 -0.52
CA ARG A 302 -31.71 -0.71 -0.41
C ARG A 302 -31.32 -2.10 0.10
N ILE A 303 -30.20 -2.66 -0.39
CA ILE A 303 -29.71 -3.98 0.05
C ILE A 303 -29.27 -3.91 1.52
N LEU A 304 -28.55 -2.87 1.91
CA LEU A 304 -28.10 -2.68 3.29
C LEU A 304 -29.30 -2.48 4.23
N ALA A 305 -30.31 -1.73 3.81
CA ALA A 305 -31.55 -1.56 4.54
C ALA A 305 -32.33 -2.89 4.70
N ALA A 306 -32.37 -3.70 3.63
CA ALA A 306 -33.02 -5.02 3.65
C ALA A 306 -32.28 -6.00 4.58
N LEU A 307 -30.95 -6.06 4.56
CA LEU A 307 -30.13 -6.87 5.48
C LEU A 307 -30.36 -6.44 6.94
N ALA A 308 -30.32 -5.14 7.20
CA ALA A 308 -30.56 -4.60 8.54
C ALA A 308 -31.98 -4.88 9.06
N SER A 309 -32.97 -4.86 8.16
CA SER A 309 -34.36 -5.22 8.49
C SER A 309 -34.49 -6.71 8.80
N ALA A 310 -33.86 -7.57 8.02
CA ALA A 310 -33.82 -9.02 8.23
C ALA A 310 -33.16 -9.38 9.58
N ASP A 311 -31.99 -8.79 9.89
CA ASP A 311 -31.30 -8.95 11.18
C ASP A 311 -32.21 -8.56 12.36
N THR A 312 -32.84 -7.40 12.26
CA THR A 312 -33.78 -6.91 13.28
C THR A 312 -35.00 -7.82 13.43
N SER A 313 -35.55 -8.31 12.32
CA SER A 313 -36.72 -9.20 12.32
C SER A 313 -36.41 -10.54 12.99
N LEU A 314 -35.26 -11.14 12.72
CA LEU A 314 -34.82 -12.39 13.33
C LEU A 314 -34.57 -12.21 14.83
N THR A 315 -33.89 -11.17 15.21
CA THR A 315 -33.55 -10.87 16.61
C THR A 315 -34.81 -10.59 17.44
N SER A 316 -35.78 -9.84 16.90
CA SER A 316 -37.05 -9.54 17.58
C SER A 316 -37.93 -10.78 17.77
N ARG A 317 -37.76 -11.81 16.94
CA ARG A 317 -38.45 -13.12 17.11
C ARG A 317 -37.74 -14.04 18.09
N GLY A 318 -36.75 -13.54 18.83
CA GLY A 318 -35.99 -14.30 19.82
C GLY A 318 -34.98 -15.32 19.23
N ARG A 319 -34.65 -15.19 17.94
CA ARG A 319 -33.57 -15.96 17.32
C ARG A 319 -32.22 -15.36 17.68
N THR A 320 -31.20 -16.19 17.68
CA THR A 320 -29.82 -15.72 17.82
C THR A 320 -29.50 -14.73 16.70
N ALA A 321 -28.86 -13.62 17.04
CA ALA A 321 -28.45 -12.61 16.05
C ALA A 321 -27.54 -13.26 14.98
N PRO A 322 -27.87 -13.10 13.69
CA PRO A 322 -27.09 -13.68 12.63
C PRO A 322 -25.68 -13.07 12.59
N ARG A 323 -24.70 -13.90 12.29
CA ARG A 323 -23.34 -13.44 12.09
C ARG A 323 -23.11 -13.19 10.60
N PHE A 324 -22.81 -11.95 10.26
CA PHE A 324 -22.49 -11.61 8.88
C PHE A 324 -21.61 -10.37 8.79
N VAL A 325 -20.92 -10.26 7.66
CA VAL A 325 -20.23 -9.05 7.20
C VAL A 325 -20.60 -8.80 5.74
N VAL A 326 -20.50 -7.54 5.33
CA VAL A 326 -20.73 -7.14 3.94
C VAL A 326 -19.44 -6.61 3.35
N LEU A 327 -19.02 -7.14 2.21
CA LEU A 327 -17.88 -6.64 1.46
C LEU A 327 -18.36 -5.70 0.34
N GLY A 328 -17.81 -4.50 0.33
CA GLY A 328 -17.99 -3.50 -0.71
C GLY A 328 -16.71 -3.27 -1.50
N ASN A 329 -16.82 -2.61 -2.64
CA ASN A 329 -15.67 -2.21 -3.44
C ASN A 329 -14.95 -0.98 -2.86
N THR A 330 -13.84 -0.58 -3.48
CA THR A 330 -13.03 0.57 -3.02
C THR A 330 -13.71 1.93 -3.22
N ARG A 331 -14.85 2.00 -3.95
CA ARG A 331 -15.57 3.24 -4.21
C ARG A 331 -16.56 3.59 -3.11
N TRP A 332 -16.99 2.61 -2.28
CA TRP A 332 -18.03 2.81 -1.28
C TRP A 332 -17.72 3.90 -0.25
N ASN A 333 -16.44 4.13 0.05
CA ASN A 333 -16.03 5.19 0.96
C ASN A 333 -16.31 6.60 0.43
N ARG A 334 -16.61 6.75 -0.87
CA ARG A 334 -16.90 8.01 -1.54
C ARG A 334 -18.40 8.27 -1.71
N TYR A 335 -19.24 7.28 -1.42
CA TYR A 335 -20.67 7.40 -1.56
C TYR A 335 -21.24 8.34 -0.49
N ASN A 336 -22.06 9.27 -0.93
CA ASN A 336 -22.64 10.31 -0.07
C ASN A 336 -24.14 10.11 0.16
N THR A 337 -24.82 9.31 -0.66
CA THR A 337 -26.26 9.07 -0.56
C THR A 337 -26.60 7.89 0.34
N VAL A 338 -25.66 6.97 0.55
CA VAL A 338 -25.82 5.85 1.48
C VAL A 338 -25.63 6.31 2.92
N ASP A 339 -26.61 6.04 3.78
CA ASP A 339 -26.50 6.36 5.19
C ASP A 339 -25.34 5.60 5.84
N ARG A 340 -24.37 6.33 6.35
CA ARG A 340 -23.19 5.76 7.01
C ARG A 340 -23.54 4.87 8.21
N ALA A 341 -24.67 5.12 8.89
CA ALA A 341 -25.15 4.26 9.95
C ALA A 341 -25.44 2.85 9.44
N MET A 342 -25.87 2.69 8.17
CA MET A 342 -26.09 1.38 7.55
C MET A 342 -24.79 0.60 7.34
N PHE A 343 -23.65 1.27 7.10
CA PHE A 343 -22.36 0.60 7.02
C PHE A 343 -21.98 -0.05 8.36
N PHE A 344 -22.16 0.67 9.47
CA PHE A 344 -21.88 0.13 10.81
C PHE A 344 -22.85 -0.99 11.18
N LYS A 345 -24.15 -0.79 10.93
CA LYS A 345 -25.20 -1.76 11.26
C LYS A 345 -25.00 -3.09 10.53
N ASN A 346 -24.57 -3.03 9.28
CA ASN A 346 -24.31 -4.20 8.46
C ASN A 346 -22.84 -4.71 8.50
N ARG A 347 -22.02 -4.15 9.37
CA ARG A 347 -20.59 -4.54 9.49
C ARG A 347 -19.88 -4.50 8.14
N VAL A 348 -20.10 -3.41 7.39
CA VAL A 348 -19.54 -3.24 6.04
C VAL A 348 -18.02 -3.10 6.11
N ILE A 349 -17.34 -3.87 5.30
CA ILE A 349 -15.90 -3.82 5.07
C ILE A 349 -15.69 -3.40 3.62
N PHE A 350 -14.97 -2.32 3.42
CA PHE A 350 -14.50 -1.90 2.10
C PHE A 350 -13.02 -1.61 2.12
N PHE A 351 -12.39 -1.69 0.98
CA PHE A 351 -10.96 -1.56 0.86
C PHE A 351 -10.59 -0.17 0.38
N SER A 352 -9.44 0.30 0.84
CA SER A 352 -8.83 1.52 0.34
C SER A 352 -7.43 1.19 -0.13
N THR A 353 -7.06 1.66 -1.33
CA THR A 353 -5.71 1.50 -1.86
C THR A 353 -4.68 2.29 -1.05
N TYR A 354 -5.14 3.32 -0.35
CA TYR A 354 -4.32 4.14 0.53
C TYR A 354 -5.08 4.47 1.81
N HIS A 355 -4.43 4.25 2.93
CA HIS A 355 -4.96 4.59 4.24
C HIS A 355 -3.85 5.13 5.13
N ALA A 356 -4.01 6.36 5.62
CA ALA A 356 -3.18 6.91 6.68
C ALA A 356 -3.79 6.55 8.03
N LYS A 357 -3.08 5.75 8.82
CA LYS A 357 -3.53 5.34 10.16
C LYS A 357 -3.32 6.50 11.14
N ARG A 358 -4.32 7.40 11.24
CA ARG A 358 -4.25 8.65 12.00
C ARG A 358 -4.02 8.49 13.52
N ASP A 359 -4.25 7.31 14.06
CA ASP A 359 -3.97 6.98 15.45
C ASP A 359 -2.51 6.54 15.68
N SER A 360 -1.72 6.34 14.62
CA SER A 360 -0.29 6.06 14.75
C SER A 360 0.51 7.31 15.08
N GLU A 361 1.58 7.16 15.84
CA GLU A 361 2.47 8.26 16.22
C GLU A 361 3.09 8.95 14.99
N THR A 362 3.53 8.16 14.01
CA THR A 362 4.14 8.67 12.78
C THR A 362 3.19 9.56 12.00
N VAL A 363 1.92 9.14 11.85
CA VAL A 363 0.93 9.93 11.09
C VAL A 363 0.56 11.20 11.86
N ARG A 364 0.41 11.13 13.19
CA ARG A 364 0.16 12.33 14.01
C ARG A 364 1.30 13.34 13.92
N ALA A 365 2.55 12.87 14.00
CA ALA A 365 3.71 13.74 13.86
C ALA A 365 3.76 14.41 12.48
N PHE A 366 3.39 13.67 11.43
CA PHE A 366 3.27 14.22 10.07
C PHE A 366 2.14 15.26 9.99
N ASP A 367 0.94 14.94 10.52
CA ASP A 367 -0.22 15.86 10.53
C ASP A 367 0.15 17.17 11.23
N ASP A 368 0.79 17.10 12.38
CA ASP A 368 1.23 18.28 13.13
C ASP A 368 2.29 19.11 12.36
N ALA A 369 3.23 18.45 11.70
CA ALA A 369 4.23 19.12 10.88
C ALA A 369 3.58 19.78 9.65
N TYR A 370 2.66 19.09 8.99
CA TYR A 370 1.96 19.58 7.82
C TYR A 370 1.09 20.81 8.16
N ILE A 371 0.31 20.74 9.25
CA ILE A 371 -0.53 21.86 9.71
C ILE A 371 0.35 23.07 10.06
N ARG A 372 1.46 22.86 10.75
CA ARG A 372 2.38 23.96 11.11
C ARG A 372 2.99 24.63 9.86
N SER A 373 3.32 23.84 8.84
CA SER A 373 4.01 24.35 7.64
C SER A 373 3.05 24.98 6.62
N PHE A 374 1.85 24.44 6.48
CA PHE A 374 0.95 24.80 5.38
C PHE A 374 -0.43 25.32 5.84
N GLY A 375 -0.74 25.27 7.14
CA GLY A 375 -2.00 25.79 7.69
C GLY A 375 -3.25 25.00 7.31
N ALA A 376 -3.11 23.77 6.80
CA ALA A 376 -4.20 22.92 6.33
C ALA A 376 -4.02 21.48 6.83
N LEU A 377 -5.11 20.71 6.86
CA LEU A 377 -5.04 19.28 7.12
C LEU A 377 -4.49 18.54 5.91
N PRO A 378 -3.60 17.54 6.10
CA PRO A 378 -3.08 16.76 4.99
C PRO A 378 -4.17 15.91 4.34
N SER A 379 -4.12 15.81 3.03
CA SER A 379 -4.94 14.91 2.22
C SER A 379 -4.21 13.59 1.95
N LEU A 380 -4.91 12.69 1.23
CA LEU A 380 -4.28 11.48 0.73
C LEU A 380 -3.05 11.76 -0.15
N PHE A 381 -3.06 12.84 -0.92
CA PHE A 381 -1.93 13.22 -1.76
C PHE A 381 -0.74 13.70 -0.92
N SER A 382 -0.99 14.41 0.17
CA SER A 382 0.06 14.84 1.10
C SER A 382 0.81 13.66 1.75
N TYR A 383 0.07 12.60 2.14
CA TYR A 383 0.69 11.38 2.70
C TYR A 383 1.45 10.53 1.68
N ARG A 384 1.20 10.73 0.39
CA ARG A 384 1.86 10.01 -0.71
C ARG A 384 3.09 10.72 -1.21
N GLY A 385 3.18 12.02 -1.00
CA GLY A 385 4.36 12.83 -1.27
C GLY A 385 5.38 12.70 -0.15
#